data_0b019cb91f6ddac1931b54665cd8d651
#
_entry.id   0b019cb91f6ddac1931b54665cd8d651
#
_cell.length_a   1.000
_cell.length_b   1.000
_cell.length_c   1.000
_cell.angle_alpha   90.00
_cell.angle_beta   90.00
_cell.angle_gamma   90.00
#
_symmetry.space_group_name_H-M   'P 1'
#
loop_
_entity.id
_entity.type
_entity.pdbx_description
1 polymer ?
#
loop_
_entity_poly.entity_id
_entity_poly.type
_entity_poly.pdbx_seq_one_letter_code
_entity_poly.pdbx_strand_id
1 'polypeptide(L)'
;MIYKGYITETDGTYAKVVSLQDEIFDDVLLLYPYGFQSKVKPSESTLVLIFCALGSKTNAFAIPYDILTQSTLEAGEAEIRNRVSGNGFKATETQNEIEGNSLINGTCEANSYKVAGLQVVGSQGVTIANATDLATAISQLNLLLAAVRTHGLIAT
;
A
#
# COMPACT_ATOMS: atom_id res chain seq x y z
N MET A 1 -15.39 -15.26 -26.38
CA MET A 1 -14.29 -16.23 -26.27
C MET A 1 -13.31 -15.68 -25.25
N ILE A 2 -12.72 -16.53 -24.40
CA ILE A 2 -11.77 -16.11 -23.33
C ILE A 2 -10.47 -16.87 -23.53
N TYR A 3 -9.35 -16.14 -23.52
CA TYR A 3 -8.01 -16.71 -23.61
C TYR A 3 -7.20 -16.34 -22.37
N LYS A 4 -6.16 -17.12 -22.09
CA LYS A 4 -5.07 -16.75 -21.18
C LYS A 4 -3.88 -16.32 -21.99
N GLY A 5 -3.16 -15.31 -21.55
CA GLY A 5 -1.97 -14.83 -22.24
C GLY A 5 -1.07 -14.00 -21.34
N TYR A 6 -0.08 -13.36 -21.92
CA TYR A 6 0.84 -12.45 -21.24
C TYR A 6 1.09 -11.19 -22.08
N ILE A 7 1.47 -10.11 -21.40
CA ILE A 7 1.72 -8.81 -22.04
C ILE A 7 3.16 -8.74 -22.53
N THR A 8 3.34 -8.44 -23.82
CA THR A 8 4.67 -8.20 -24.40
C THR A 8 5.03 -6.73 -24.47
N GLU A 9 4.03 -5.87 -24.74
CA GLU A 9 4.20 -4.41 -24.84
C GLU A 9 2.97 -3.72 -24.26
N THR A 10 3.14 -2.51 -23.70
CA THR A 10 2.00 -1.68 -23.26
C THR A 10 2.37 -0.22 -23.11
N ASP A 11 1.42 0.66 -23.42
CA ASP A 11 1.45 2.10 -23.07
C ASP A 11 0.78 2.40 -21.73
N GLY A 12 0.12 1.41 -21.13
CA GLY A 12 -0.65 1.50 -19.89
C GLY A 12 -2.16 1.50 -20.10
N THR A 13 -2.63 1.82 -21.29
CA THR A 13 -4.04 1.77 -21.68
C THR A 13 -4.31 0.60 -22.61
N TYR A 14 -3.46 0.45 -23.61
CA TYR A 14 -3.50 -0.65 -24.58
C TYR A 14 -2.26 -1.53 -24.43
N ALA A 15 -2.40 -2.78 -24.80
CA ALA A 15 -1.34 -3.75 -24.74
C ALA A 15 -1.31 -4.63 -25.97
N LYS A 16 -0.11 -5.09 -26.32
CA LYS A 16 0.10 -6.25 -27.17
C LYS A 16 0.19 -7.48 -26.30
N VAL A 17 -0.65 -8.45 -26.57
CA VAL A 17 -0.79 -9.65 -25.76
C VAL A 17 -0.57 -10.89 -26.64
N VAL A 18 0.17 -11.85 -26.12
CA VAL A 18 0.33 -13.17 -26.73
C VAL A 18 -0.44 -14.18 -25.88
N SER A 19 -1.35 -14.93 -26.51
CA SER A 19 -2.05 -16.01 -25.81
C SER A 19 -1.11 -17.20 -25.55
N LEU A 20 -1.49 -18.08 -24.63
CA LEU A 20 -0.77 -19.34 -24.40
C LEU A 20 -0.83 -20.31 -25.59
N GLN A 21 -1.54 -19.96 -26.65
CA GLN A 21 -1.63 -20.69 -27.92
C GLN A 21 -0.89 -19.96 -29.06
N ASP A 22 0.02 -19.04 -28.69
CA ASP A 22 0.84 -18.23 -29.60
C ASP A 22 0.03 -17.29 -30.53
N GLU A 23 -1.22 -17.02 -30.22
CA GLU A 23 -1.99 -16.03 -30.95
C GLU A 23 -1.66 -14.60 -30.43
N ILE A 24 -1.42 -13.69 -31.39
CA ILE A 24 -1.12 -12.30 -31.11
C ILE A 24 -2.41 -11.48 -31.17
N PHE A 25 -2.58 -10.62 -30.15
CA PHE A 25 -3.63 -9.63 -30.06
C PHE A 25 -2.96 -8.25 -29.92
N ASP A 26 -3.16 -7.40 -30.91
CA ASP A 26 -2.70 -6.02 -30.89
C ASP A 26 -3.81 -5.10 -30.35
N ASP A 27 -3.43 -3.96 -29.78
CA ASP A 27 -4.34 -2.92 -29.30
C ASP A 27 -5.43 -3.41 -28.31
N VAL A 28 -5.07 -4.34 -27.45
CA VAL A 28 -5.97 -4.88 -26.43
C VAL A 28 -6.15 -3.86 -25.31
N LEU A 29 -7.39 -3.41 -25.07
CA LEU A 29 -7.70 -2.48 -24.00
C LEU A 29 -7.50 -3.16 -22.63
N LEU A 30 -6.69 -2.55 -21.76
CA LEU A 30 -6.49 -3.03 -20.40
C LEU A 30 -7.59 -2.47 -19.49
N LEU A 31 -8.29 -3.37 -18.80
CA LEU A 31 -9.34 -3.00 -17.85
C LEU A 31 -8.84 -3.17 -16.42
N TYR A 32 -9.13 -2.16 -15.60
CA TYR A 32 -8.87 -2.17 -14.17
C TYR A 32 -10.16 -1.91 -13.41
N PRO A 33 -10.30 -2.40 -12.17
CA PRO A 33 -11.44 -2.06 -11.32
C PRO A 33 -11.57 -0.55 -11.13
N TYR A 34 -12.79 -0.04 -11.05
CA TYR A 34 -13.03 1.38 -10.81
C TYR A 34 -12.31 1.88 -9.55
N GLY A 35 -11.60 2.99 -9.68
CA GLY A 35 -10.82 3.57 -8.58
C GLY A 35 -9.41 3.00 -8.43
N PHE A 36 -9.04 1.97 -9.20
CA PHE A 36 -7.67 1.44 -9.25
C PHE A 36 -7.00 1.84 -10.57
N GLN A 37 -5.81 2.40 -10.46
CA GLN A 37 -4.96 2.69 -11.61
C GLN A 37 -3.63 1.98 -11.42
N SER A 38 -3.24 1.18 -12.41
CA SER A 38 -1.98 0.43 -12.39
C SER A 38 -1.34 0.48 -13.76
N LYS A 39 -0.02 0.55 -13.80
CA LYS A 39 0.75 0.35 -15.03
C LYS A 39 1.51 -0.97 -14.90
N VAL A 40 1.05 -1.97 -15.62
CA VAL A 40 1.70 -3.28 -15.62
C VAL A 40 3.06 -3.21 -16.32
N LYS A 41 4.02 -3.99 -15.82
CA LYS A 41 5.32 -4.17 -16.49
C LYS A 41 5.17 -5.29 -17.52
N PRO A 42 5.46 -5.04 -18.81
CA PRO A 42 5.45 -6.10 -19.83
C PRO A 42 6.45 -7.22 -19.47
N SER A 43 5.98 -8.43 -19.41
CA SER A 43 6.82 -9.62 -19.25
C SER A 43 5.97 -10.88 -19.45
N GLU A 44 6.61 -12.01 -19.75
CA GLU A 44 5.95 -13.32 -19.81
C GLU A 44 5.30 -13.74 -18.49
N SER A 45 5.72 -13.14 -17.36
CA SER A 45 5.11 -13.36 -16.05
C SER A 45 3.90 -12.45 -15.76
N THR A 46 3.64 -11.43 -16.61
CA THR A 46 2.47 -10.57 -16.46
C THR A 46 1.29 -11.18 -17.21
N LEU A 47 0.56 -12.03 -16.52
CA LEU A 47 -0.56 -12.78 -17.08
C LEU A 47 -1.81 -11.92 -17.24
N VAL A 48 -2.59 -12.24 -18.26
CA VAL A 48 -3.88 -11.59 -18.54
C VAL A 48 -4.94 -12.60 -18.92
N LEU A 49 -6.19 -12.27 -18.59
CA LEU A 49 -7.37 -12.87 -19.20
C LEU A 49 -7.83 -11.97 -20.34
N ILE A 50 -7.87 -12.51 -21.56
CA ILE A 50 -8.28 -11.80 -22.77
C ILE A 50 -9.72 -12.18 -23.08
N PHE A 51 -10.56 -11.17 -23.28
CA PHE A 51 -11.96 -11.30 -23.63
C PHE A 51 -12.18 -10.75 -25.04
N CYS A 52 -12.66 -11.55 -25.96
CA CYS A 52 -12.99 -11.13 -27.31
C CYS A 52 -14.49 -10.87 -27.41
N ALA A 53 -14.88 -9.60 -27.59
CA ALA A 53 -16.27 -9.23 -27.79
C ALA A 53 -16.76 -9.79 -29.13
N LEU A 54 -17.91 -10.45 -29.13
CA LEU A 54 -18.52 -11.07 -30.31
C LEU A 54 -17.58 -12.04 -31.09
N GLY A 55 -16.56 -12.58 -30.41
CA GLY A 55 -15.58 -13.45 -31.03
C GLY A 55 -14.54 -12.76 -31.91
N SER A 56 -14.53 -11.42 -31.94
CA SER A 56 -13.58 -10.64 -32.74
C SER A 56 -12.29 -10.37 -31.96
N LYS A 57 -11.14 -10.63 -32.60
CA LYS A 57 -9.82 -10.31 -32.05
C LYS A 57 -9.54 -8.80 -32.04
N THR A 58 -10.19 -8.02 -32.91
CA THR A 58 -10.02 -6.56 -33.00
C THR A 58 -10.78 -5.80 -31.90
N ASN A 59 -11.74 -6.45 -31.23
CA ASN A 59 -12.48 -5.90 -30.10
C ASN A 59 -12.16 -6.71 -28.84
N ALA A 60 -10.87 -6.82 -28.53
CA ALA A 60 -10.41 -7.52 -27.35
C ALA A 60 -10.13 -6.54 -26.19
N PHE A 61 -10.43 -6.97 -24.99
CA PHE A 61 -10.00 -6.33 -23.76
C PHE A 61 -9.38 -7.36 -22.84
N ALA A 62 -8.50 -6.92 -21.95
CA ALA A 62 -7.83 -7.82 -21.03
C ALA A 62 -7.80 -7.29 -19.61
N ILE A 63 -7.83 -8.22 -18.68
CA ILE A 63 -7.68 -7.96 -17.24
C ILE A 63 -6.37 -8.59 -16.80
N PRO A 64 -5.38 -7.78 -16.39
CA PRO A 64 -4.17 -8.32 -15.77
C PRO A 64 -4.50 -9.04 -14.48
N TYR A 65 -3.84 -10.17 -14.23
CA TYR A 65 -3.98 -10.90 -12.98
C TYR A 65 -2.64 -11.48 -12.54
N ASP A 66 -2.53 -11.72 -11.24
CA ASP A 66 -1.35 -12.28 -10.62
C ASP A 66 -1.70 -13.55 -9.86
N ILE A 67 -1.02 -14.65 -10.19
CA ILE A 67 -1.25 -15.93 -9.53
C ILE A 67 -0.29 -16.12 -8.34
N LEU A 68 0.83 -15.41 -8.32
CA LEU A 68 1.94 -15.71 -7.42
C LEU A 68 1.78 -15.08 -6.02
N THR A 69 0.96 -14.05 -5.87
CA THR A 69 0.77 -13.35 -4.60
C THR A 69 -0.33 -13.94 -3.71
N GLN A 70 -1.20 -14.76 -4.25
CA GLN A 70 -2.29 -15.37 -3.48
C GLN A 70 -1.83 -16.40 -2.44
N SER A 71 -0.59 -16.92 -2.56
CA SER A 71 -0.09 -18.00 -1.69
C SER A 71 0.39 -17.52 -0.30
N THR A 72 0.52 -16.21 -0.08
CA THR A 72 1.06 -15.63 1.17
C THR A 72 0.00 -14.99 2.05
N LEU A 73 -1.23 -14.85 1.55
CA LEU A 73 -2.34 -14.28 2.30
C LEU A 73 -3.13 -15.39 3.02
N GLU A 74 -3.47 -15.13 4.26
CA GLU A 74 -4.39 -15.94 5.05
C GLU A 74 -5.84 -15.66 4.64
N ALA A 75 -6.76 -16.53 5.03
CA ALA A 75 -8.18 -16.33 4.75
C ALA A 75 -8.69 -15.04 5.43
N GLY A 76 -9.29 -14.15 4.65
CA GLY A 76 -9.79 -12.85 5.11
C GLY A 76 -8.80 -11.69 4.98
N GLU A 77 -7.56 -11.94 4.60
CA GLU A 77 -6.59 -10.89 4.32
C GLU A 77 -6.72 -10.33 2.90
N ALA A 78 -6.36 -9.06 2.74
CA ALA A 78 -6.30 -8.38 1.44
C ALA A 78 -5.02 -7.56 1.33
N GLU A 79 -4.45 -7.50 0.13
CA GLU A 79 -3.21 -6.79 -0.12
C GLU A 79 -3.25 -6.05 -1.47
N ILE A 80 -2.67 -4.85 -1.48
CA ILE A 80 -2.33 -4.10 -2.70
C ILE A 80 -0.82 -3.89 -2.67
N ARG A 81 -0.09 -4.54 -3.56
CA ARG A 81 1.37 -4.54 -3.58
C ARG A 81 1.94 -4.13 -4.93
N ASN A 82 3.00 -3.31 -4.90
CA ASN A 82 3.85 -3.09 -6.07
C ASN A 82 4.81 -4.28 -6.22
N ARG A 83 4.66 -5.05 -7.27
CA ARG A 83 5.46 -6.26 -7.51
C ARG A 83 6.96 -6.01 -7.72
N VAL A 84 7.33 -4.81 -8.17
CA VAL A 84 8.73 -4.48 -8.46
C VAL A 84 9.47 -4.09 -7.18
N SER A 85 8.84 -3.24 -6.35
CA SER A 85 9.47 -2.74 -5.12
C SER A 85 9.14 -3.57 -3.88
N GLY A 86 8.09 -4.38 -3.92
CA GLY A 86 7.56 -5.09 -2.75
C GLY A 86 6.73 -4.20 -1.80
N ASN A 87 6.73 -2.88 -2.02
CA ASN A 87 5.97 -1.96 -1.16
C ASN A 87 4.46 -2.15 -1.36
N GLY A 88 3.71 -2.13 -0.29
CA GLY A 88 2.28 -2.36 -0.37
C GLY A 88 1.51 -1.98 0.88
N PHE A 89 0.21 -2.17 0.78
CA PHE A 89 -0.73 -2.08 1.88
C PHE A 89 -1.37 -3.46 2.06
N LYS A 90 -1.29 -4.00 3.26
CA LYS A 90 -1.91 -5.27 3.65
C LYS A 90 -2.90 -5.05 4.77
N ALA A 91 -4.12 -5.52 4.60
CA ALA A 91 -5.12 -5.60 5.64
C ALA A 91 -5.15 -7.04 6.19
N THR A 92 -4.92 -7.19 7.47
CA THR A 92 -5.02 -8.45 8.20
C THR A 92 -6.24 -8.44 9.11
N GLU A 93 -6.54 -9.54 9.76
CA GLU A 93 -7.64 -9.63 10.72
C GLU A 93 -7.49 -8.64 11.90
N THR A 94 -6.26 -8.30 12.29
CA THR A 94 -5.97 -7.51 13.48
C THR A 94 -5.44 -6.11 13.21
N GLN A 95 -4.87 -5.86 12.04
CA GLN A 95 -4.21 -4.58 11.73
C GLN A 95 -4.09 -4.31 10.23
N ASN A 96 -3.78 -3.06 9.90
CA ASN A 96 -3.37 -2.66 8.56
C ASN A 96 -1.85 -2.41 8.56
N GLU A 97 -1.16 -2.98 7.60
CA GLU A 97 0.29 -2.88 7.46
C GLU A 97 0.63 -2.09 6.19
N ILE A 98 1.63 -1.22 6.28
CA ILE A 98 2.21 -0.53 5.13
C ILE A 98 3.66 -0.99 5.03
N GLU A 99 3.98 -1.76 3.98
CA GLU A 99 5.34 -2.17 3.69
C GLU A 99 6.05 -1.15 2.81
N GLY A 100 7.24 -0.75 3.22
CA GLY A 100 8.07 0.27 2.57
C GLY A 100 7.90 1.67 3.14
N ASN A 101 8.41 2.68 2.42
CA ASN A 101 8.33 4.07 2.83
C ASN A 101 6.94 4.64 2.52
N SER A 102 6.29 5.23 3.51
CA SER A 102 5.01 5.92 3.36
C SER A 102 5.22 7.43 3.42
N LEU A 103 4.71 8.17 2.42
CA LEU A 103 4.62 9.63 2.42
C LEU A 103 3.16 10.04 2.55
N ILE A 104 2.85 10.73 3.65
CA ILE A 104 1.51 11.28 3.91
C ILE A 104 1.53 12.78 3.63
N ASN A 105 0.93 13.19 2.51
CA ASN A 105 0.72 14.60 2.19
C ASN A 105 -0.60 15.07 2.79
N GLY A 106 -0.58 15.50 4.05
CA GLY A 106 -1.78 15.91 4.78
C GLY A 106 -1.67 15.61 6.25
N THR A 107 -2.82 15.57 6.93
CA THR A 107 -2.91 15.25 8.34
C THR A 107 -3.04 13.75 8.53
N CYS A 108 -2.25 13.20 9.44
CA CYS A 108 -2.42 11.84 9.96
C CYS A 108 -2.93 11.93 11.39
N GLU A 109 -4.16 11.51 11.63
CA GLU A 109 -4.77 11.47 12.95
C GLU A 109 -4.62 10.06 13.53
N ALA A 110 -4.00 9.96 14.70
CA ALA A 110 -3.87 8.71 15.43
C ALA A 110 -3.90 8.97 16.95
N ASN A 111 -4.43 8.03 17.70
CA ASN A 111 -4.44 8.12 19.17
C ASN A 111 -3.03 8.02 19.76
N SER A 112 -2.12 7.35 19.06
CA SER A 112 -0.70 7.26 19.44
C SER A 112 0.16 6.90 18.25
N TYR A 113 1.43 7.31 18.29
CA TYR A 113 2.46 6.88 17.36
C TYR A 113 3.53 6.09 18.11
N LYS A 114 3.96 4.97 17.52
CA LYS A 114 5.02 4.11 18.05
C LYS A 114 6.13 3.98 17.03
N VAL A 115 7.38 3.98 17.51
CA VAL A 115 8.58 3.67 16.72
C VAL A 115 9.28 2.50 17.40
N ALA A 116 9.51 1.42 16.67
CA ALA A 116 10.08 0.19 17.21
C ALA A 116 9.35 -0.33 18.48
N GLY A 117 8.03 -0.19 18.52
CA GLY A 117 7.21 -0.59 19.66
C GLY A 117 7.13 0.43 20.82
N LEU A 118 7.98 1.45 20.81
CA LEU A 118 7.96 2.51 21.82
C LEU A 118 7.01 3.64 21.39
N GLN A 119 6.15 4.07 22.32
CA GLN A 119 5.26 5.19 22.08
C GLN A 119 6.04 6.50 22.04
N VAL A 120 6.01 7.19 20.88
CA VAL A 120 6.72 8.47 20.66
C VAL A 120 5.78 9.65 20.83
N VAL A 121 4.51 9.47 20.44
CA VAL A 121 3.46 10.47 20.62
C VAL A 121 2.22 9.76 21.15
N GLY A 122 1.66 10.28 22.21
CA GLY A 122 0.43 9.79 22.84
C GLY A 122 -0.62 10.88 22.93
N SER A 123 -1.65 10.66 23.74
CA SER A 123 -2.62 11.67 24.09
C SER A 123 -1.93 12.86 24.75
N GLN A 124 -2.47 14.05 24.53
CA GLN A 124 -1.95 15.28 25.13
C GLN A 124 -1.87 15.13 26.67
N GLY A 125 -0.69 15.44 27.24
CA GLY A 125 -0.47 15.40 28.66
C GLY A 125 -1.16 16.58 29.40
N VAL A 126 -1.05 16.60 30.72
CA VAL A 126 -1.57 17.68 31.53
C VAL A 126 -0.82 18.99 31.26
N THR A 127 -1.51 20.10 31.36
CA THR A 127 -0.90 21.43 31.24
C THR A 127 0.15 21.64 32.32
N ILE A 128 1.34 22.07 31.92
CA ILE A 128 2.41 22.46 32.84
C ILE A 128 2.30 23.96 33.08
N ALA A 129 2.04 24.37 34.33
CA ALA A 129 1.88 25.78 34.69
C ALA A 129 3.23 26.52 34.66
N ASN A 130 3.18 27.85 34.55
CA ASN A 130 4.38 28.68 34.67
C ASN A 130 4.96 28.65 36.09
N ALA A 131 6.28 28.61 36.20
CA ALA A 131 6.97 28.71 37.48
C ALA A 131 6.96 30.13 38.01
N THR A 132 6.73 30.30 39.29
CA THR A 132 6.73 31.60 39.97
C THR A 132 7.95 31.82 40.87
N ASP A 133 8.63 30.73 41.24
CA ASP A 133 9.83 30.72 42.08
C ASP A 133 10.72 29.50 41.71
N LEU A 134 11.90 29.37 42.37
CA LEU A 134 12.84 28.31 42.09
C LEU A 134 12.27 26.90 42.42
N ALA A 135 11.51 26.78 43.49
CA ALA A 135 10.94 25.49 43.88
C ALA A 135 9.89 25.01 42.87
N THR A 136 9.01 25.92 42.41
CA THR A 136 8.05 25.64 41.34
C THR A 136 8.73 25.39 40.02
N ALA A 137 9.84 26.09 39.69
CA ALA A 137 10.61 25.83 38.47
C ALA A 137 11.17 24.41 38.45
N ILE A 138 11.74 23.92 39.54
CA ILE A 138 12.23 22.54 39.67
C ILE A 138 11.08 21.54 39.51
N SER A 139 9.94 21.79 40.15
CA SER A 139 8.74 20.95 40.05
C SER A 139 8.23 20.86 38.60
N GLN A 140 8.11 22.00 37.90
CA GLN A 140 7.65 22.07 36.54
C GLN A 140 8.61 21.38 35.58
N LEU A 141 9.94 21.52 35.78
CA LEU A 141 10.96 20.84 35.01
C LEU A 141 10.85 19.30 35.15
N ASN A 142 10.62 18.81 36.36
CA ASN A 142 10.43 17.39 36.62
C ASN A 142 9.16 16.85 35.96
N LEU A 143 8.06 17.61 35.93
CA LEU A 143 6.83 17.26 35.22
C LEU A 143 7.06 17.19 33.71
N LEU A 144 7.77 18.18 33.15
CA LEU A 144 8.13 18.19 31.74
C LEU A 144 9.00 16.97 31.39
N LEU A 145 10.00 16.69 32.23
CA LEU A 145 10.89 15.56 32.04
C LEU A 145 10.13 14.22 32.08
N ALA A 146 9.19 14.07 32.99
CA ALA A 146 8.32 12.92 33.08
C ALA A 146 7.44 12.78 31.81
N ALA A 147 6.85 13.88 31.34
CA ALA A 147 6.05 13.89 30.13
C ALA A 147 6.87 13.49 28.88
N VAL A 148 8.07 14.06 28.73
CA VAL A 148 8.97 13.75 27.60
C VAL A 148 9.43 12.28 27.62
N ARG A 149 9.66 11.71 28.82
CA ARG A 149 9.95 10.26 28.97
C ARG A 149 8.75 9.39 28.59
N THR A 150 7.55 9.78 29.05
CA THR A 150 6.32 9.05 28.71
C THR A 150 6.08 9.00 27.20
N HIS A 151 6.47 10.05 26.47
CA HIS A 151 6.42 10.08 25.01
C HIS A 151 7.61 9.41 24.32
N GLY A 152 8.55 8.84 25.08
CA GLY A 152 9.71 8.13 24.52
C GLY A 152 10.72 9.03 23.80
N LEU A 153 10.68 10.35 24.04
CA LEU A 153 11.57 11.32 23.41
C LEU A 153 12.97 11.37 24.06
N ILE A 154 13.08 10.90 25.28
CA ILE A 154 14.36 10.71 26.00
C ILE A 154 14.33 9.38 26.77
N ALA A 155 15.53 8.80 27.00
CA ALA A 155 15.65 7.57 27.78
C ALA A 155 15.27 7.78 29.26
N THR A 156 14.79 6.74 29.90
CA THR A 156 14.47 6.70 31.35
C THR A 156 15.74 6.49 32.16
#